data_94940733b9760e8525d88f31f20514f0
#
_entry.id   94940733b9760e8525d88f31f20514f0
#
_cell.length_a   1.000
_cell.length_b   1.000
_cell.length_c   1.000
_cell.angle_alpha   90.00
_cell.angle_beta   90.00
_cell.angle_gamma   90.00
#
_symmetry.space_group_name_H-M   'P 1'
#
loop_
_entity.id
_entity.type
_entity.pdbx_description
1 polymer ?
#
loop_
_entity_poly.entity_id
_entity_poly.type
_entity_poly.pdbx_seq_one_letter_code
_entity_poly.pdbx_strand_id
1 'polypeptide(L)'
;MNRSGISASGLASWYKIPPAQVLIVYDDLDLPFGALRIRERGSAGTHNGMRSIVQLLGHTDFPRLRIGIGNVPAGWEAFGFVLGKFEGAEATALPDVMDRAADCLTSIITSGMSAAMNTYNKTK
;
A
#
# COMPACT_ATOMS: atom_id res chain seq x y z
N MET A 1 3.00 4.67 -12.09
CA MET A 1 2.91 4.99 -10.66
C MET A 1 3.34 6.41 -10.33
N ASN A 2 4.25 6.99 -11.08
CA ASN A 2 4.74 8.35 -10.82
C ASN A 2 3.66 9.44 -10.90
N ARG A 3 2.51 9.12 -11.48
CA ARG A 3 1.37 10.04 -11.64
C ARG A 3 0.13 9.61 -10.85
N SER A 4 0.28 8.70 -9.92
CA SER A 4 -0.85 8.21 -9.11
C SER A 4 -1.56 9.32 -8.35
N GLY A 5 -0.82 10.39 -7.96
CA GLY A 5 -1.39 11.53 -7.27
C GLY A 5 -2.41 12.30 -8.09
N ILE A 6 -2.28 12.29 -9.41
CA ILE A 6 -3.26 12.95 -10.30
C ILE A 6 -4.63 12.28 -10.13
N SER A 7 -4.67 10.96 -10.18
CA SER A 7 -5.91 10.21 -10.01
C SER A 7 -6.46 10.31 -8.60
N ALA A 8 -5.62 10.10 -7.58
CA ALA A 8 -6.03 10.13 -6.19
C ALA A 8 -6.56 11.53 -5.80
N SER A 9 -5.83 12.57 -6.14
CA SER A 9 -6.21 13.95 -5.85
C SER A 9 -7.46 14.35 -6.62
N GLY A 10 -7.55 13.97 -7.89
CA GLY A 10 -8.70 14.27 -8.74
C GLY A 10 -9.98 13.64 -8.22
N LEU A 11 -9.94 12.35 -7.87
CA LEU A 11 -11.10 11.64 -7.33
C LEU A 11 -11.50 12.18 -5.95
N ALA A 12 -10.54 12.43 -5.07
CA ALA A 12 -10.83 12.99 -3.75
C ALA A 12 -11.49 14.35 -3.85
N SER A 13 -11.01 15.21 -4.75
CA SER A 13 -11.60 16.54 -4.99
C SER A 13 -13.00 16.43 -5.59
N TRP A 14 -13.17 15.57 -6.57
CA TRP A 14 -14.45 15.38 -7.26
C TRP A 14 -15.55 14.96 -6.29
N TYR A 15 -15.26 13.99 -5.41
CA TYR A 15 -16.21 13.48 -4.42
C TYR A 15 -16.16 14.25 -3.10
N LYS A 16 -15.32 15.27 -2.97
CA LYS A 16 -15.14 16.08 -1.75
C LYS A 16 -14.80 15.23 -0.54
N ILE A 17 -13.87 14.27 -0.74
CA ILE A 17 -13.42 13.36 0.32
C ILE A 17 -12.20 13.98 1.00
N PRO A 18 -12.23 14.20 2.33
CA PRO A 18 -11.05 14.68 3.03
C PRO A 18 -9.91 13.64 3.02
N PRO A 19 -8.64 14.07 3.05
CA PRO A 19 -7.51 13.15 2.99
C PRO A 19 -7.54 12.03 4.05
N ALA A 20 -8.03 12.31 5.25
CA ALA A 20 -8.13 11.30 6.31
C ALA A 20 -9.08 10.14 5.95
N GLN A 21 -9.94 10.32 4.96
CA GLN A 21 -10.88 9.30 4.48
C GLN A 21 -10.46 8.66 3.17
N VAL A 22 -9.24 8.97 2.70
CA VAL A 22 -8.66 8.36 1.50
C VAL A 22 -7.69 7.27 1.96
N LEU A 23 -7.97 6.02 1.62
CA LEU A 23 -7.05 4.92 1.90
C LEU A 23 -6.28 4.55 0.63
N ILE A 24 -4.97 4.55 0.72
CA ILE A 24 -4.10 4.17 -0.39
C ILE A 24 -3.51 2.78 -0.11
N VAL A 25 -3.60 1.90 -1.11
CA VAL A 25 -3.02 0.55 -1.06
C VAL A 25 -1.87 0.51 -2.03
N TYR A 26 -0.69 0.06 -1.57
CA TYR A 26 0.49 0.03 -2.43
C TYR A 26 1.49 -1.04 -2.00
N ASP A 27 2.38 -1.38 -2.92
CA ASP A 27 3.46 -2.33 -2.72
C ASP A 27 4.62 -1.72 -1.91
N ASP A 28 5.32 -2.57 -1.15
CA ASP A 28 6.42 -2.11 -0.32
C ASP A 28 7.60 -3.09 -0.41
N LEU A 29 8.73 -2.57 -0.86
CA LEU A 29 9.98 -3.32 -0.97
C LEU A 29 10.63 -3.60 0.39
N ASP A 30 10.30 -2.83 1.41
CA ASP A 30 10.89 -2.95 2.73
C ASP A 30 10.17 -3.95 3.63
N LEU A 31 9.05 -4.50 3.17
CA LEU A 31 8.31 -5.53 3.88
C LEU A 31 8.49 -6.89 3.21
N PRO A 32 8.60 -7.98 4.01
CA PRO A 32 8.64 -9.33 3.45
C PRO A 32 7.43 -9.61 2.57
N PHE A 33 7.61 -10.47 1.58
CA PHE A 33 6.51 -10.87 0.70
C PHE A 33 5.31 -11.37 1.52
N GLY A 34 4.15 -10.80 1.24
CA GLY A 34 2.89 -11.17 1.87
C GLY A 34 2.61 -10.49 3.20
N ALA A 35 3.55 -9.74 3.75
CA ALA A 35 3.29 -8.97 4.97
C ALA A 35 2.37 -7.79 4.67
N LEU A 36 1.44 -7.52 5.58
CA LEU A 36 0.54 -6.37 5.50
C LEU A 36 0.88 -5.38 6.60
N ARG A 37 0.87 -4.11 6.29
CA ARG A 37 1.12 -3.07 7.27
C ARG A 37 0.21 -1.88 7.04
N ILE A 38 -0.62 -1.59 8.04
CA ILE A 38 -1.51 -0.42 8.03
C ILE A 38 -0.81 0.71 8.77
N ARG A 39 -0.88 1.91 8.22
CA ARG A 39 -0.44 3.14 8.86
C ARG A 39 -1.50 4.22 8.67
N GLU A 40 -1.72 5.04 9.69
CA GLU A 40 -2.67 6.15 9.59
C GLU A 40 -2.06 7.37 8.92
N ARG A 41 -0.73 7.46 8.93
CA ARG A 41 0.03 8.57 8.34
C ARG A 41 1.47 8.11 8.07
N GLY A 42 2.20 8.91 7.33
CA GLY A 42 3.61 8.67 7.08
C GLY A 42 4.08 9.29 5.79
N SER A 43 5.41 9.33 5.61
CA SER A 43 6.02 9.80 4.38
C SER A 43 5.88 8.77 3.26
N ALA A 44 6.21 9.19 2.03
CA ALA A 44 6.21 8.31 0.87
C ALA A 44 7.40 7.33 0.88
N GLY A 45 8.45 7.62 1.65
CA GLY A 45 9.69 6.87 1.57
C GLY A 45 10.27 6.95 0.15
N THR A 46 10.61 5.79 -0.42
CA THR A 46 11.17 5.70 -1.78
C THR A 46 10.13 5.34 -2.85
N HIS A 47 8.87 5.16 -2.47
CA HIS A 47 7.82 4.75 -3.41
C HIS A 47 7.38 5.94 -4.27
N ASN A 48 7.61 5.86 -5.57
CA ASN A 48 7.34 6.97 -6.50
C ASN A 48 5.85 7.32 -6.60
N GLY A 49 4.99 6.30 -6.63
CA GLY A 49 3.55 6.53 -6.64
C GLY A 49 3.08 7.27 -5.40
N MET A 50 3.60 6.90 -4.23
CA MET A 50 3.27 7.57 -2.97
C MET A 50 3.82 8.99 -2.92
N ARG A 51 5.00 9.25 -3.48
CA ARG A 51 5.52 10.62 -3.59
C ARG A 51 4.58 11.52 -4.37
N SER A 52 4.07 11.00 -5.49
CA SER A 52 3.08 11.72 -6.31
C SER A 52 1.80 11.98 -5.52
N ILE A 53 1.30 10.99 -4.80
CA ILE A 53 0.07 11.14 -4.00
C ILE A 53 0.26 12.16 -2.88
N VAL A 54 1.34 12.06 -2.12
CA VAL A 54 1.65 13.01 -1.04
C VAL A 54 1.75 14.43 -1.58
N GLN A 55 2.43 14.60 -2.71
CA GLN A 55 2.61 15.91 -3.32
C GLN A 55 1.29 16.54 -3.74
N LEU A 56 0.43 15.78 -4.39
CA LEU A 56 -0.80 16.31 -5.00
C LEU A 56 -1.99 16.35 -4.03
N LEU A 57 -2.05 15.45 -3.04
CA LEU A 57 -3.00 15.60 -1.93
C LEU A 57 -2.58 16.72 -0.97
N GLY A 58 -1.28 17.02 -0.92
CA GLY A 58 -0.75 18.05 -0.04
C GLY A 58 -0.66 17.64 1.43
N HIS A 59 -0.82 16.36 1.73
CA HIS A 59 -0.83 15.82 3.10
C HIS A 59 -0.10 14.51 3.20
N THR A 60 0.40 14.20 4.41
CA THR A 60 0.89 12.88 4.77
C THR A 60 -0.08 12.16 5.73
N ASP A 61 -1.10 12.85 6.22
CA ASP A 61 -2.04 12.35 7.23
C ASP A 61 -3.24 11.67 6.56
N PHE A 62 -2.97 10.60 5.83
CA PHE A 62 -4.01 9.75 5.25
C PHE A 62 -3.65 8.29 5.49
N PRO A 63 -4.67 7.40 5.65
CA PRO A 63 -4.41 6.00 5.90
C PRO A 63 -3.86 5.29 4.67
N ARG A 64 -3.04 4.27 4.92
CA ARG A 64 -2.46 3.45 3.86
C ARG A 64 -2.30 2.01 4.31
N LEU A 65 -2.46 1.10 3.35
CA LEU A 65 -2.14 -0.31 3.50
C LEU A 65 -0.94 -0.63 2.62
N ARG A 66 0.14 -1.09 3.25
CA ARG A 66 1.36 -1.51 2.57
C ARG A 66 1.33 -3.03 2.42
N ILE A 67 1.55 -3.50 1.21
CA ILE A 67 1.63 -4.94 0.90
C ILE A 67 3.08 -5.26 0.55
N GLY A 68 3.72 -6.10 1.36
CA GLY A 68 5.11 -6.47 1.15
C GLY A 68 5.30 -7.30 -0.11
N ILE A 69 6.27 -6.92 -0.92
CA ILE A 69 6.68 -7.69 -2.10
C ILE A 69 8.11 -8.23 -1.96
N GLY A 70 8.75 -7.95 -0.83
CA GLY A 70 10.09 -8.40 -0.53
C GLY A 70 11.17 -7.47 -1.07
N ASN A 71 12.39 -7.70 -0.60
CA ASN A 71 13.52 -6.88 -0.98
C ASN A 71 13.92 -7.13 -2.44
N VAL A 72 14.43 -6.08 -3.07
CA VAL A 72 14.98 -6.20 -4.42
C VAL A 72 16.21 -7.13 -4.37
N PRO A 73 16.26 -8.20 -5.21
CA PRO A 73 17.42 -9.07 -5.25
C PRO A 73 18.69 -8.31 -5.61
N ALA A 74 19.83 -8.79 -5.10
CA ALA A 74 21.11 -8.18 -5.42
C ALA A 74 21.36 -8.16 -6.92
N GLY A 75 21.78 -7.00 -7.44
CA GLY A 75 22.02 -6.80 -8.87
C GLY A 75 20.78 -6.42 -9.69
N TRP A 76 19.60 -6.39 -9.09
CA TRP A 76 18.37 -5.97 -9.76
C TRP A 76 18.09 -4.48 -9.50
N GLU A 77 17.49 -3.84 -10.47
CA GLU A 77 16.93 -2.50 -10.27
C GLU A 77 15.52 -2.60 -9.68
N ALA A 78 15.18 -1.69 -8.76
CA ALA A 78 13.87 -1.66 -8.13
C ALA A 78 12.74 -1.56 -9.16
N PHE A 79 12.92 -0.73 -10.19
CA PHE A 79 11.94 -0.56 -11.26
C PHE A 79 11.62 -1.89 -11.96
N GLY A 80 12.64 -2.64 -12.38
CA GLY A 80 12.46 -3.92 -13.05
C GLY A 80 11.83 -4.97 -12.13
N PHE A 81 12.22 -4.98 -10.86
CA PHE A 81 11.66 -5.90 -9.87
C PHE A 81 10.17 -5.64 -9.64
N VAL A 82 9.79 -4.39 -9.40
CA VAL A 82 8.39 -4.00 -9.14
C VAL A 82 7.48 -4.32 -10.33
N LEU A 83 7.97 -4.14 -11.55
CA LEU A 83 7.21 -4.42 -12.76
C LEU A 83 7.31 -5.87 -13.22
N GLY A 84 8.13 -6.69 -12.56
CA GLY A 84 8.28 -8.10 -12.87
C GLY A 84 7.09 -8.92 -12.41
N LYS A 85 7.09 -10.19 -12.79
CA LYS A 85 6.07 -11.15 -12.39
C LYS A 85 6.51 -11.89 -11.14
N PHE A 86 5.55 -12.26 -10.30
CA PHE A 86 5.81 -13.20 -9.21
C PHE A 86 6.07 -14.59 -9.79
N GLU A 87 7.01 -15.30 -9.18
CA GLU A 87 7.43 -16.61 -9.64
C GLU A 87 7.49 -17.61 -8.47
N GLY A 88 7.41 -18.90 -8.80
CA GLY A 88 7.58 -19.98 -7.84
C GLY A 88 6.61 -19.93 -6.68
N ALA A 89 7.14 -20.07 -5.47
CA ALA A 89 6.33 -20.08 -4.25
C ALA A 89 5.55 -18.78 -4.04
N GLU A 90 6.12 -17.64 -4.46
CA GLU A 90 5.42 -16.36 -4.36
C GLU A 90 4.21 -16.30 -5.27
N ALA A 91 4.34 -16.79 -6.51
CA ALA A 91 3.20 -16.84 -7.43
C ALA A 91 2.09 -17.75 -6.88
N THR A 92 2.45 -18.87 -6.26
CA THR A 92 1.50 -19.79 -5.64
C THR A 92 0.80 -19.17 -4.43
N ALA A 93 1.52 -18.39 -3.62
CA ALA A 93 0.99 -17.76 -2.42
C ALA A 93 0.21 -16.47 -2.70
N LEU A 94 0.37 -15.87 -3.88
CA LEU A 94 -0.20 -14.56 -4.20
C LEU A 94 -1.73 -14.49 -4.00
N PRO A 95 -2.55 -15.48 -4.42
CA PRO A 95 -3.99 -15.43 -4.16
C PRO A 95 -4.33 -15.28 -2.68
N ASP A 96 -3.63 -16.00 -1.79
CA ASP A 96 -3.85 -15.89 -0.34
C ASP A 96 -3.46 -14.50 0.18
N VAL A 97 -2.38 -13.92 -0.33
CA VAL A 97 -1.97 -12.57 0.03
C VAL A 97 -3.04 -11.55 -0.37
N MET A 98 -3.58 -11.70 -1.58
CA MET A 98 -4.63 -10.82 -2.07
C MET A 98 -5.92 -10.96 -1.26
N ASP A 99 -6.29 -12.19 -0.89
CA ASP A 99 -7.45 -12.43 -0.03
C ASP A 99 -7.28 -11.79 1.35
N ARG A 100 -6.11 -11.92 1.94
CA ARG A 100 -5.81 -11.30 3.24
C ARG A 100 -5.85 -9.78 3.13
N ALA A 101 -5.34 -9.21 2.06
CA ALA A 101 -5.40 -7.77 1.84
C ALA A 101 -6.85 -7.29 1.72
N ALA A 102 -7.68 -8.02 0.99
CA ALA A 102 -9.11 -7.72 0.86
C ALA A 102 -9.82 -7.80 2.21
N ASP A 103 -9.52 -8.84 3.01
CA ASP A 103 -10.08 -8.98 4.36
C ASP A 103 -9.64 -7.83 5.27
N CYS A 104 -8.39 -7.40 5.13
CA CYS A 104 -7.85 -6.26 5.85
C CYS A 104 -8.63 -4.98 5.53
N LEU A 105 -8.88 -4.71 4.25
CA LEU A 105 -9.66 -3.55 3.82
C LEU A 105 -11.08 -3.61 4.35
N THR A 106 -11.71 -4.77 4.32
CA THR A 106 -13.04 -4.98 4.89
C THR A 106 -13.04 -4.70 6.39
N SER A 107 -12.03 -5.18 7.10
CA SER A 107 -11.87 -4.93 8.53
C SER A 107 -11.74 -3.43 8.85
N ILE A 108 -10.98 -2.70 8.04
CA ILE A 108 -10.84 -1.24 8.21
C ILE A 108 -12.20 -0.57 8.09
N ILE A 109 -12.98 -0.94 7.10
CA ILE A 109 -14.29 -0.33 6.83
C ILE A 109 -15.30 -0.69 7.92
N THR A 110 -15.32 -1.94 8.36
CA THR A 110 -16.36 -2.44 9.29
C THR A 110 -16.00 -2.28 10.76
N SER A 111 -14.72 -2.36 11.12
CA SER A 111 -14.26 -2.39 12.52
C SER A 111 -13.35 -1.22 12.88
N GLY A 112 -12.89 -0.43 11.91
CA GLY A 112 -12.04 0.73 12.11
C GLY A 112 -10.55 0.42 12.07
N MET A 113 -9.76 1.50 12.01
CA MET A 113 -8.31 1.41 11.84
C MET A 113 -7.61 0.69 12.99
N SER A 114 -7.95 1.02 14.23
CA SER A 114 -7.28 0.43 15.40
C SER A 114 -7.45 -1.07 15.48
N ALA A 115 -8.66 -1.57 15.26
CA ALA A 115 -8.93 -3.01 15.27
C ALA A 115 -8.19 -3.72 14.13
N ALA A 116 -8.21 -3.15 12.94
CA ALA A 116 -7.51 -3.71 11.79
C ALA A 116 -5.98 -3.71 12.00
N MET A 117 -5.43 -2.64 12.55
CA MET A 117 -4.00 -2.57 12.86
C MET A 117 -3.59 -3.64 13.87
N ASN A 118 -4.40 -3.86 14.90
CA ASN A 118 -4.12 -4.89 15.90
C ASN A 118 -4.11 -6.30 15.29
N THR A 119 -4.95 -6.55 14.31
CA THR A 119 -5.05 -7.86 13.66
C THR A 119 -3.95 -8.07 12.63
N TYR A 120 -3.74 -7.10 11.74
CA TYR A 120 -2.93 -7.30 10.53
C TYR A 120 -1.49 -6.82 10.65
N ASN A 121 -1.18 -5.86 11.51
CA ASN A 121 0.19 -5.37 11.70
C ASN A 121 1.10 -6.35 12.45
N LYS A 122 0.54 -7.40 13.04
CA LYS A 122 1.32 -8.43 13.74
C LYS A 122 2.09 -9.33 12.80
N THR A 123 1.71 -9.38 11.55
CA THR A 123 2.34 -10.23 10.53
C THR A 123 3.70 -9.65 10.16
N LYS A 124 4.68 -10.51 10.15
CA LYS A 124 6.05 -10.13 9.76
C LYS A 124 6.19 -10.05 8.26
#